data_d827ae9686bb8be72fc92b78d35364f0
#
_entry.id   d827ae9686bb8be72fc92b78d35364f0
#
_cell.length_a   1.000
_cell.length_b   1.000
_cell.length_c   1.000
_cell.angle_alpha   90.00
_cell.angle_beta   90.00
_cell.angle_gamma   90.00
#
_symmetry.space_group_name_H-M   'P 1'
#
loop_
_entity.id
_entity.type
_entity.pdbx_description
1 polymer ?
#
loop_
_entity_poly.entity_id
_entity_poly.type
_entity_poly.pdbx_seq_one_letter_code
_entity_poly.pdbx_strand_id
1 'polypeptide(L)'
;MIAKLKGLLDETGSDWAVIDVSGVGYLVHCSTKTLAALGEVGEGCTVYTDLQVSENDMRLLGFAEAAELYRQAQSQEQRVWMRR
;
A
#
# COMPACT_ATOMS: atom_id res chain seq x y z
N MET A 1 -10.27 -0.56 -4.42
CA MET A 1 -9.89 -1.89 -4.95
C MET A 1 -8.75 -2.45 -4.12
N ILE A 2 -8.92 -3.65 -3.63
CA ILE A 2 -7.93 -4.35 -2.80
C ILE A 2 -7.15 -5.30 -3.68
N ALA A 3 -5.82 -5.22 -3.65
CA ALA A 3 -4.95 -6.03 -4.50
C ALA A 3 -3.65 -6.37 -3.75
N LYS A 4 -2.72 -6.94 -4.47
CA LYS A 4 -1.44 -7.36 -3.92
C LYS A 4 -0.35 -7.18 -4.97
N LEU A 5 0.80 -6.66 -4.56
CA LEU A 5 2.00 -6.60 -5.37
C LEU A 5 3.07 -7.51 -4.76
N LYS A 6 3.69 -8.31 -5.60
CA LYS A 6 4.80 -9.18 -5.20
C LYS A 6 5.99 -8.90 -6.13
N GLY A 7 7.09 -8.46 -5.57
CA GLY A 7 8.27 -8.13 -6.34
C GLY A 7 9.45 -7.80 -5.45
N LEU A 8 10.33 -6.96 -5.96
CA LEU A 8 11.52 -6.52 -5.23
C LEU A 8 11.33 -5.12 -4.69
N LEU A 9 11.78 -4.90 -3.46
CA LEU A 9 11.79 -3.55 -2.89
C LEU A 9 12.92 -2.77 -3.55
N ASP A 10 12.54 -1.81 -4.39
CA ASP A 10 13.50 -1.06 -5.21
C ASP A 10 14.00 0.20 -4.51
N GLU A 11 13.11 0.94 -3.86
CA GLU A 11 13.44 2.20 -3.22
C GLU A 11 12.43 2.49 -2.10
N THR A 12 12.88 3.18 -1.06
CA THR A 12 12.01 3.63 0.02
C THR A 12 12.24 5.08 0.39
N GLY A 13 11.18 5.75 0.84
CA GLY A 13 11.25 7.08 1.41
C GLY A 13 10.71 7.10 2.83
N SER A 14 10.30 8.27 3.31
CA SER A 14 9.78 8.41 4.67
C SER A 14 8.39 7.80 4.85
N ASP A 15 7.57 7.83 3.79
CA ASP A 15 6.19 7.36 3.82
C ASP A 15 5.77 6.69 2.50
N TRP A 16 6.74 6.20 1.73
CA TRP A 16 6.48 5.57 0.46
C TRP A 16 7.53 4.51 0.15
N ALA A 17 7.19 3.61 -0.76
CA ALA A 17 8.11 2.60 -1.30
C ALA A 17 7.82 2.40 -2.77
N VAL A 18 8.84 1.99 -3.52
CA VAL A 18 8.70 1.56 -4.92
C VAL A 18 8.93 0.06 -4.98
N ILE A 19 7.96 -0.67 -5.49
CA ILE A 19 8.03 -2.13 -5.65
C ILE A 19 8.24 -2.42 -7.14
N ASP A 20 9.33 -3.08 -7.47
CA ASP A 20 9.64 -3.48 -8.84
C ASP A 20 9.00 -4.84 -9.12
N VAL A 21 8.01 -4.85 -10.00
CA VAL A 21 7.35 -6.07 -10.46
C VAL A 21 7.67 -6.24 -11.94
N SER A 22 8.62 -7.11 -12.22
CA SER A 22 9.07 -7.44 -13.59
C SER A 22 9.50 -6.20 -14.39
N GLY A 23 10.21 -5.29 -13.76
CA GLY A 23 10.72 -4.08 -14.39
C GLY A 23 9.80 -2.87 -14.31
N VAL A 24 8.60 -3.04 -13.77
CA VAL A 24 7.66 -1.94 -13.57
C VAL A 24 7.68 -1.51 -12.12
N GLY A 25 7.98 -0.24 -11.85
CA GLY A 25 8.01 0.30 -10.50
C GLY A 25 6.64 0.85 -10.09
N TYR A 26 6.10 0.31 -8.99
CA TYR A 26 4.85 0.80 -8.41
C TYR A 26 5.15 1.59 -7.15
N LEU A 27 4.71 2.85 -7.13
CA LEU A 27 4.85 3.70 -5.95
C LEU A 27 3.66 3.44 -5.01
N VAL A 28 3.95 3.00 -3.78
CA VAL A 28 2.92 2.77 -2.78
C VAL A 28 3.19 3.67 -1.57
N HIS A 29 2.13 4.26 -1.03
CA HIS A 29 2.21 5.06 0.18
C HIS A 29 2.05 4.13 1.38
N CYS A 30 3.02 4.18 2.30
CA CYS A 30 3.11 3.24 3.41
C CYS A 30 3.34 3.98 4.73
N SER A 31 2.81 3.42 5.82
CA SER A 31 3.19 3.86 7.15
C SER A 31 4.63 3.44 7.47
N THR A 32 5.24 4.08 8.47
CA THR A 32 6.58 3.69 8.92
C THR A 32 6.62 2.23 9.40
N LYS A 33 5.56 1.78 10.03
CA LYS A 33 5.42 0.38 10.46
C LYS A 33 5.44 -0.58 9.27
N THR A 34 4.71 -0.25 8.21
CA THR A 34 4.70 -1.07 6.99
C THR A 34 6.07 -1.07 6.33
N LEU A 35 6.73 0.08 6.22
CA LEU A 35 8.07 0.16 5.63
C LEU A 35 9.06 -0.72 6.38
N ALA A 36 9.02 -0.70 7.71
CA ALA A 36 9.90 -1.55 8.52
C ALA A 36 9.65 -3.03 8.26
N ALA A 37 8.40 -3.41 8.04
CA ALA A 37 8.02 -4.82 7.80
C ALA A 37 8.38 -5.31 6.39
N LEU A 38 8.57 -4.42 5.42
CA LEU A 38 8.91 -4.82 4.06
C LEU A 38 10.34 -5.35 3.90
N GLY A 39 11.22 -5.03 4.84
CA GLY A 39 12.62 -5.46 4.79
C GLY A 39 13.51 -4.41 4.14
N GLU A 40 14.59 -4.86 3.51
CA GLU A 40 15.61 -3.99 2.95
C GLU A 40 15.49 -3.89 1.42
N VAL A 41 15.97 -2.77 0.88
CA VAL A 41 16.06 -2.55 -0.56
C VAL A 41 16.86 -3.68 -1.20
N GLY A 42 16.34 -4.22 -2.29
CA GLY A 42 16.92 -5.35 -3.00
C GLY A 42 16.34 -6.70 -2.65
N GLU A 43 15.57 -6.78 -1.57
CA GLU A 43 14.94 -8.04 -1.15
C GLU A 43 13.53 -8.19 -1.74
N GLY A 44 13.09 -9.44 -1.86
CA GLY A 44 11.73 -9.75 -2.27
C GLY A 44 10.74 -9.32 -1.20
N CYS A 45 9.59 -8.79 -1.62
CA CYS A 45 8.56 -8.39 -0.69
C CYS A 45 7.17 -8.59 -1.30
N THR A 46 6.17 -8.66 -0.42
CA THR A 46 4.76 -8.70 -0.79
C THR A 46 4.06 -7.54 -0.08
N VAL A 47 3.36 -6.72 -0.84
CA VAL A 47 2.64 -5.56 -0.32
C VAL A 47 1.18 -5.69 -0.70
N TYR A 48 0.29 -5.59 0.26
CA TYR A 48 -1.15 -5.54 0.01
C TYR A 48 -1.53 -4.10 -0.25
N THR A 49 -2.33 -3.86 -1.30
CA THR A 49 -2.57 -2.51 -1.79
C THR A 49 -4.05 -2.18 -1.86
N ASP A 50 -4.36 -0.92 -1.65
CA ASP A 50 -5.69 -0.37 -1.85
C ASP A 50 -5.56 0.90 -2.69
N LEU A 51 -6.23 0.93 -3.84
CA LEU A 51 -6.23 2.09 -4.72
C LEU A 51 -7.33 3.05 -4.29
N GLN A 52 -6.92 4.24 -3.86
CA GLN A 52 -7.85 5.30 -3.48
C GLN A 52 -7.87 6.38 -4.56
N VAL A 53 -9.06 6.70 -5.04
CA VAL A 53 -9.25 7.68 -6.09
C VAL A 53 -10.14 8.80 -5.56
N SER A 54 -9.68 10.04 -5.71
CA SER A 54 -10.45 11.24 -5.44
C SER A 54 -10.53 12.09 -6.72
N GLU A 55 -11.22 13.21 -6.67
CA GLU A 55 -11.37 14.08 -7.83
C GLU A 55 -10.04 14.53 -8.42
N ASN A 56 -9.06 14.79 -7.57
CA ASN A 56 -7.78 15.37 -7.99
C ASN A 56 -6.59 14.46 -7.75
N ASP A 57 -6.79 13.24 -7.23
CA ASP A 57 -5.68 12.41 -6.83
C ASP A 57 -6.02 10.92 -6.94
N MET A 58 -4.97 10.14 -7.17
CA MET A 58 -5.05 8.69 -7.20
C MET A 58 -3.87 8.17 -6.39
N ARG A 59 -4.15 7.45 -5.32
CA ARG A 59 -3.12 6.94 -4.41
C ARG A 59 -3.20 5.44 -4.24
N LEU A 60 -2.05 4.80 -4.30
CA LEU A 60 -1.93 3.39 -3.99
C LEU A 60 -1.38 3.27 -2.57
N LEU A 61 -2.20 2.77 -1.64
CA LEU A 61 -1.79 2.54 -0.25
C LEU A 61 -1.23 1.14 -0.11
N GLY A 62 -0.15 1.01 0.64
CA GLY A 62 0.52 -0.27 0.87
C GLY A 62 0.45 -0.71 2.32
N PHE A 63 0.24 -2.02 2.53
CA PHE A 63 0.15 -2.64 3.85
C PHE A 63 0.96 -3.94 3.84
N ALA A 64 1.64 -4.22 4.94
CA ALA A 64 2.44 -5.43 5.06
C ALA A 64 1.59 -6.69 5.27
N GLU A 65 0.39 -6.53 5.83
CA GLU A 65 -0.50 -7.64 6.15
C GLU A 65 -1.91 -7.41 5.62
N ALA A 66 -2.53 -8.47 5.12
CA ALA A 66 -3.88 -8.41 4.59
C ALA A 66 -4.91 -7.96 5.64
N ALA A 67 -4.75 -8.40 6.88
CA ALA A 67 -5.66 -8.03 7.97
C ALA A 67 -5.68 -6.51 8.19
N GLU A 68 -4.55 -5.85 8.08
CA GLU A 68 -4.44 -4.40 8.24
C GLU A 68 -5.16 -3.67 7.10
N LEU A 69 -5.02 -4.16 5.88
CA LEU A 69 -5.70 -3.63 4.72
C LEU A 69 -7.22 -3.72 4.88
N TYR A 70 -7.73 -4.88 5.32
CA TYR A 70 -9.17 -5.07 5.50
C TYR A 70 -9.73 -4.15 6.58
N ARG A 71 -9.00 -3.93 7.65
CA ARG A 71 -9.43 -2.99 8.70
C ARG A 71 -9.54 -1.58 8.15
N GLN A 72 -8.60 -1.15 7.31
CA GLN A 72 -8.63 0.16 6.69
C GLN A 72 -9.85 0.31 5.78
N ALA A 73 -10.13 -0.70 4.96
CA ALA A 73 -11.27 -0.69 4.05
C ALA A 73 -12.59 -0.61 4.82
N GLN A 74 -12.74 -1.39 5.89
CA GLN A 74 -13.93 -1.37 6.73
C GLN A 74 -14.13 -0.01 7.41
N SER A 75 -13.05 0.59 7.88
CA SER A 75 -13.10 1.89 8.51
C SER A 75 -13.63 2.95 7.54
N GLN A 76 -13.20 2.90 6.28
CA GLN A 76 -13.68 3.81 5.25
C GLN A 76 -15.16 3.59 4.93
N GLU A 77 -15.59 2.35 4.84
CA GLU A 77 -17.00 2.03 4.62
C GLU A 77 -17.87 2.55 5.76
N GLN A 78 -17.45 2.38 6.99
CA GLN A 78 -18.15 2.91 8.15
C GLN A 78 -18.28 4.42 8.10
N ARG A 79 -17.24 5.12 7.67
CA ARG A 79 -17.30 6.57 7.52
C ARG A 79 -18.34 7.01 6.50
N VAL A 80 -18.43 6.31 5.39
CA VAL A 80 -19.43 6.58 4.35
C VAL A 80 -20.85 6.42 4.92
N TRP A 81 -21.08 5.35 5.67
CA TRP A 81 -22.38 5.10 6.30
C TRP A 81 -22.73 6.18 7.31
N MET A 82 -21.79 6.62 8.11
CA MET A 82 -22.02 7.64 9.13
C MET A 82 -22.36 9.02 8.58
N ARG A 83 -22.02 9.27 7.32
CA ARG A 83 -22.33 10.53 6.65
C ARG A 83 -23.77 10.63 6.15
N ARG A 84 -24.47 9.54 6.18
CA ARG A 84 -25.87 9.50 5.78
C ARG A 84 -26.78 9.87 6.95
#